data_4f0d6132e7a33d996487bf2aeadcdc87
#
_entry.id   4f0d6132e7a33d996487bf2aeadcdc87
#
_cell.length_a   1.000
_cell.length_b   1.000
_cell.length_c   1.000
_cell.angle_alpha   90.00
_cell.angle_beta   90.00
_cell.angle_gamma   90.00
#
_symmetry.space_group_name_H-M   'P 1'
#
loop_
_entity.id
_entity.type
_entity.pdbx_description
1 polymer ?
#
loop_
_entity_poly.entity_id
_entity_poly.type
_entity_poly.pdbx_seq_one_letter_code
_entity_poly.pdbx_strand_id
1 'polypeptide(L)'
;MKTDLSLDVIVIGAGITGLLATAALQSGGARVLILEKGRGVGGRLATRRTDLGAFDHGAQFFTARDPQFRSRVEAWQAAGIVRAWATGFALADGTFKHDGETRFCGVNGMASIAKYLAHGLDVRVNAKVVRVQTEGDGWVVTTEAGERFSGRALLLTSPVPQSLELLATGNFPLPEPVRSDLERIEYAPCLAVLAQLSGPSRVPEPGGLWFEGEPVSWMADNQRKEVSSGTGASVTIHAGPQFSRAQWETPEAQVTATLLAAAAPWLGSVPVQTQLHRWRYSLPLRVHPERCVVVLETAPLLFAGDAFGGPRVEGAALSGLAAGAALAKLF
;
A
#
# COMPACT_ATOMS: atom_id res chain seq x y z
N MET A 1 -18.79 -18.64 29.30
CA MET A 1 -19.69 -18.16 28.22
C MET A 1 -18.96 -18.43 26.90
N LYS A 2 -19.56 -19.18 25.94
CA LYS A 2 -18.98 -19.27 24.61
C LYS A 2 -19.17 -17.90 23.94
N THR A 3 -18.08 -17.29 23.54
CA THR A 3 -18.12 -16.05 22.72
C THR A 3 -18.76 -16.43 21.40
N ASP A 4 -19.85 -15.75 21.04
CA ASP A 4 -20.47 -15.94 19.71
C ASP A 4 -19.53 -15.33 18.65
N LEU A 5 -18.74 -16.19 18.01
CA LEU A 5 -17.82 -15.80 16.96
C LEU A 5 -18.60 -15.55 15.66
N SER A 6 -19.09 -14.34 15.50
CA SER A 6 -19.96 -13.97 14.38
C SER A 6 -19.25 -13.96 13.02
N LEU A 7 -17.91 -13.84 13.03
CA LEU A 7 -17.07 -13.80 11.82
C LEU A 7 -16.15 -15.02 11.75
N ASP A 8 -15.86 -15.48 10.56
CA ASP A 8 -14.83 -16.51 10.35
C ASP A 8 -13.44 -15.87 10.35
N VAL A 9 -13.27 -14.72 9.71
CA VAL A 9 -12.00 -13.99 9.66
C VAL A 9 -12.18 -12.50 9.88
N ILE A 10 -11.34 -11.91 10.72
CA ILE A 10 -11.14 -10.46 10.79
C ILE A 10 -9.84 -10.13 10.08
N VAL A 11 -9.89 -9.18 9.14
CA VAL A 11 -8.72 -8.69 8.39
C VAL A 11 -8.40 -7.26 8.83
N ILE A 12 -7.16 -7.00 9.21
CA ILE A 12 -6.70 -5.64 9.56
C ILE A 12 -5.89 -5.09 8.40
N GLY A 13 -6.46 -4.08 7.73
CA GLY A 13 -5.93 -3.38 6.58
C GLY A 13 -6.65 -3.68 5.26
N ALA A 14 -7.16 -2.63 4.61
CA ALA A 14 -7.79 -2.68 3.30
C ALA A 14 -6.81 -2.31 2.15
N GLY A 15 -5.55 -2.75 2.26
CA GLY A 15 -4.61 -2.75 1.15
C GLY A 15 -4.91 -3.89 0.17
N ILE A 16 -4.18 -3.95 -0.95
CA ILE A 16 -4.38 -4.99 -1.98
C ILE A 16 -4.31 -6.41 -1.40
N THR A 17 -3.45 -6.64 -0.41
CA THR A 17 -3.29 -7.91 0.30
C THR A 17 -4.58 -8.33 1.00
N GLY A 18 -5.12 -7.46 1.87
CA GLY A 18 -6.34 -7.76 2.63
C GLY A 18 -7.56 -7.91 1.73
N LEU A 19 -7.68 -7.06 0.69
CA LEU A 19 -8.77 -7.13 -0.27
C LEU A 19 -8.77 -8.43 -1.07
N LEU A 20 -7.62 -8.87 -1.58
CA LEU A 20 -7.51 -10.12 -2.35
C LEU A 20 -7.69 -11.36 -1.47
N ALA A 21 -7.17 -11.36 -0.24
CA ALA A 21 -7.40 -12.43 0.72
C ALA A 21 -8.89 -12.57 1.05
N THR A 22 -9.56 -11.44 1.31
CA THR A 22 -11.00 -11.42 1.63
C THR A 22 -11.85 -11.89 0.46
N ALA A 23 -11.58 -11.41 -0.75
CA ALA A 23 -12.30 -11.84 -1.95
C ALA A 23 -12.19 -13.37 -2.17
N ALA A 24 -10.99 -13.94 -1.95
CA ALA A 24 -10.80 -15.39 -2.04
C ALA A 24 -11.59 -16.16 -0.97
N LEU A 25 -11.61 -15.69 0.27
CA LEU A 25 -12.33 -16.32 1.38
C LEU A 25 -13.85 -16.22 1.20
N GLN A 26 -14.37 -15.06 0.82
CA GLN A 26 -15.81 -14.90 0.59
C GLN A 26 -16.32 -15.72 -0.58
N SER A 27 -15.50 -15.94 -1.62
CA SER A 27 -15.87 -16.86 -2.72
C SER A 27 -16.02 -18.31 -2.24
N GLY A 28 -15.39 -18.69 -1.13
CA GLY A 28 -15.57 -19.96 -0.42
C GLY A 28 -16.67 -19.96 0.64
N GLY A 29 -17.43 -18.85 0.77
CA GLY A 29 -18.54 -18.74 1.72
C GLY A 29 -18.17 -18.24 3.12
N ALA A 30 -16.91 -17.85 3.39
CA ALA A 30 -16.50 -17.35 4.70
C ALA A 30 -17.06 -15.94 4.96
N ARG A 31 -17.44 -15.68 6.22
CA ARG A 31 -17.85 -14.35 6.71
C ARG A 31 -16.62 -13.57 7.13
N VAL A 32 -16.23 -12.58 6.35
CA VAL A 32 -15.00 -11.81 6.54
C VAL A 32 -15.33 -10.34 6.71
N LEU A 33 -14.72 -9.70 7.72
CA LEU A 33 -14.78 -8.26 7.95
C LEU A 33 -13.37 -7.67 7.81
N ILE A 34 -13.24 -6.61 7.01
CA ILE A 34 -12.02 -5.82 6.92
C ILE A 34 -12.15 -4.55 7.75
N LEU A 35 -11.17 -4.28 8.61
CA LEU A 35 -11.05 -3.04 9.38
C LEU A 35 -9.89 -2.20 8.85
N GLU A 36 -10.20 -1.00 8.38
CA GLU A 36 -9.23 -0.06 7.79
C GLU A 36 -9.19 1.24 8.58
N LYS A 37 -7.99 1.65 9.02
CA LYS A 37 -7.80 2.88 9.78
C LYS A 37 -7.99 4.16 8.97
N GLY A 38 -7.74 4.07 7.67
CA GLY A 38 -7.84 5.20 6.74
C GLY A 38 -9.28 5.54 6.37
N ARG A 39 -9.46 6.71 5.75
CA ARG A 39 -10.75 7.19 5.23
C ARG A 39 -11.19 6.45 3.96
N GLY A 40 -10.37 5.57 3.42
CA GLY A 40 -10.64 4.81 2.22
C GLY A 40 -9.71 3.63 2.07
N VAL A 41 -10.06 2.73 1.16
CA VAL A 41 -9.29 1.52 0.85
C VAL A 41 -8.05 1.83 0.00
N GLY A 42 -7.09 0.90 -0.01
CA GLY A 42 -5.94 0.90 -0.91
C GLY A 42 -4.59 1.00 -0.20
N GLY A 43 -4.54 1.55 1.00
CA GLY A 43 -3.26 1.72 1.72
C GLY A 43 -2.23 2.46 0.84
N ARG A 44 -1.12 1.82 0.50
CA ARG A 44 -0.06 2.38 -0.38
C ARG A 44 -0.43 2.46 -1.88
N LEU A 45 -1.59 1.98 -2.31
CA LEU A 45 -2.18 2.30 -3.62
C LEU A 45 -2.99 3.62 -3.59
N ALA A 46 -2.83 4.46 -2.56
CA ALA A 46 -3.65 5.64 -2.38
C ALA A 46 -3.42 6.71 -3.46
N THR A 47 -4.52 7.27 -3.94
CA THR A 47 -4.57 8.48 -4.77
C THR A 47 -5.17 9.60 -3.95
N ARG A 48 -4.43 10.68 -3.71
CA ARG A 48 -4.92 11.90 -3.07
C ARG A 48 -5.65 12.74 -4.10
N ARG A 49 -6.88 13.15 -3.77
CA ARG A 49 -7.64 14.11 -4.56
C ARG A 49 -7.80 15.41 -3.79
N THR A 50 -7.59 16.51 -4.47
CA THR A 50 -7.79 17.88 -4.00
C THR A 50 -8.69 18.61 -4.99
N ASP A 51 -9.09 19.83 -4.68
CA ASP A 51 -9.88 20.67 -5.58
C ASP A 51 -9.10 21.06 -6.86
N LEU A 52 -7.76 20.98 -6.82
CA LEU A 52 -6.89 21.38 -7.92
C LEU A 52 -6.38 20.20 -8.75
N GLY A 53 -6.37 18.98 -8.22
CA GLY A 53 -5.85 17.83 -8.96
C GLY A 53 -5.86 16.52 -8.18
N ALA A 54 -5.32 15.49 -8.81
CA ALA A 54 -5.18 14.16 -8.23
C ALA A 54 -3.73 13.68 -8.29
N PHE A 55 -3.29 12.98 -7.23
CA PHE A 55 -1.91 12.56 -7.04
C PHE A 55 -1.86 11.10 -6.58
N ASP A 56 -1.26 10.22 -7.35
CA ASP A 56 -0.78 8.97 -6.81
C ASP A 56 0.46 9.25 -5.95
N HIS A 57 0.35 9.04 -4.64
CA HIS A 57 1.42 9.45 -3.71
C HIS A 57 2.10 8.28 -3.00
N GLY A 58 1.60 7.07 -3.18
CA GLY A 58 2.27 5.83 -2.84
C GLY A 58 2.83 5.14 -4.08
N ALA A 59 2.39 3.93 -4.38
CA ALA A 59 2.79 3.22 -5.59
C ALA A 59 2.40 4.00 -6.84
N GLN A 60 3.38 4.18 -7.72
CA GLN A 60 3.18 4.94 -8.97
C GLN A 60 2.72 4.05 -10.12
N PHE A 61 3.19 2.82 -10.12
CA PHE A 61 2.92 1.78 -11.09
C PHE A 61 3.25 0.41 -10.49
N PHE A 62 2.98 -0.63 -11.24
CA PHE A 62 3.43 -1.99 -10.94
C PHE A 62 3.76 -2.74 -12.23
N THR A 63 4.50 -3.83 -12.08
CA THR A 63 4.76 -4.84 -13.12
C THR A 63 4.01 -6.11 -12.77
N ALA A 64 3.82 -7.01 -13.73
CA ALA A 64 3.16 -8.29 -13.55
C ALA A 64 4.02 -9.40 -14.18
N ARG A 65 4.83 -10.07 -13.37
CA ARG A 65 5.77 -11.12 -13.79
C ARG A 65 5.26 -12.51 -13.47
N ASP A 66 4.70 -12.68 -12.27
CA ASP A 66 4.09 -13.94 -11.85
C ASP A 66 2.85 -14.25 -12.69
N PRO A 67 2.71 -15.47 -13.26
CA PRO A 67 1.59 -15.82 -14.11
C PRO A 67 0.22 -15.66 -13.44
N GLN A 68 0.10 -15.96 -12.15
CA GLN A 68 -1.14 -15.82 -11.39
C GLN A 68 -1.55 -14.35 -11.25
N PHE A 69 -0.57 -13.47 -11.00
CA PHE A 69 -0.83 -12.03 -10.92
C PHE A 69 -1.10 -11.44 -12.29
N ARG A 70 -0.38 -11.87 -13.34
CA ARG A 70 -0.58 -11.42 -14.72
C ARG A 70 -2.01 -11.68 -15.20
N SER A 71 -2.54 -12.89 -15.00
CA SER A 71 -3.92 -13.21 -15.36
C SER A 71 -4.94 -12.28 -14.69
N ARG A 72 -4.70 -11.86 -13.44
CA ARG A 72 -5.56 -10.88 -12.77
C ARG A 72 -5.44 -9.48 -13.37
N VAL A 73 -4.22 -9.07 -13.71
CA VAL A 73 -3.98 -7.77 -14.35
C VAL A 73 -4.66 -7.72 -15.73
N GLU A 74 -4.61 -8.78 -16.50
CA GLU A 74 -5.33 -8.93 -17.78
C GLU A 74 -6.86 -8.78 -17.58
N ALA A 75 -7.41 -9.45 -16.56
CA ALA A 75 -8.83 -9.29 -16.22
C ALA A 75 -9.17 -7.85 -15.78
N TRP A 76 -8.31 -7.19 -15.02
CA TRP A 76 -8.51 -5.78 -14.62
C TRP A 76 -8.37 -4.82 -15.81
N GLN A 77 -7.50 -5.13 -16.79
CA GLN A 77 -7.42 -4.38 -18.04
C GLN A 77 -8.69 -4.54 -18.86
N ALA A 78 -9.20 -5.76 -19.01
CA ALA A 78 -10.45 -6.03 -19.71
C ALA A 78 -11.66 -5.34 -19.05
N ALA A 79 -11.63 -5.19 -17.73
CA ALA A 79 -12.63 -4.44 -16.94
C ALA A 79 -12.42 -2.92 -16.96
N GLY A 80 -11.38 -2.40 -17.62
CA GLY A 80 -11.08 -0.98 -17.67
C GLY A 80 -10.58 -0.37 -16.35
N ILE A 81 -10.08 -1.19 -15.42
CA ILE A 81 -9.59 -0.76 -14.10
C ILE A 81 -8.11 -0.42 -14.13
N VAL A 82 -7.34 -1.16 -14.94
CA VAL A 82 -5.90 -1.03 -15.10
C VAL A 82 -5.58 -0.78 -16.56
N ARG A 83 -4.54 0.00 -16.82
CA ARG A 83 -3.98 0.19 -18.15
C ARG A 83 -2.46 0.08 -18.14
N ALA A 84 -1.87 -0.23 -19.28
CA ALA A 84 -0.46 -0.04 -19.50
C ALA A 84 -0.16 1.48 -19.52
N TRP A 85 0.89 1.87 -18.80
CA TRP A 85 1.32 3.27 -18.77
C TRP A 85 2.60 3.47 -19.57
N ALA A 86 3.62 2.64 -19.34
CA ALA A 86 4.93 2.81 -19.95
C ALA A 86 5.68 1.47 -20.06
N THR A 87 6.68 1.44 -20.92
CA THR A 87 7.69 0.35 -20.99
C THR A 87 9.08 0.81 -20.51
N GLY A 88 9.20 2.05 -20.07
CA GLY A 88 10.40 2.67 -19.54
C GLY A 88 10.15 4.09 -19.10
N PHE A 89 11.16 4.72 -18.50
CA PHE A 89 11.11 6.11 -18.06
C PHE A 89 12.46 6.78 -18.30
N ALA A 90 12.44 8.09 -18.48
CA ALA A 90 13.64 8.90 -18.51
C ALA A 90 14.35 8.91 -17.14
N LEU A 91 15.66 9.09 -17.15
CA LEU A 91 16.48 9.43 -16.01
C LEU A 91 16.76 10.93 -15.99
N ALA A 92 17.08 11.47 -14.83
CA ALA A 92 17.39 12.89 -14.67
C ALA A 92 18.65 13.34 -15.42
N ASP A 93 19.51 12.44 -15.84
CA ASP A 93 20.67 12.70 -16.70
C ASP A 93 20.32 12.82 -18.20
N GLY A 94 19.05 12.65 -18.56
CA GLY A 94 18.55 12.72 -19.93
C GLY A 94 18.55 11.38 -20.67
N THR A 95 19.07 10.31 -20.09
CA THR A 95 18.99 8.96 -20.67
C THR A 95 17.60 8.34 -20.48
N PHE A 96 17.29 7.28 -21.21
CA PHE A 96 16.00 6.56 -21.09
C PHE A 96 16.25 5.10 -20.73
N LYS A 97 15.70 4.67 -19.60
CA LYS A 97 15.80 3.29 -19.14
C LYS A 97 14.62 2.47 -19.67
N HIS A 98 14.92 1.60 -20.62
CA HIS A 98 13.99 0.65 -21.18
C HIS A 98 14.45 -0.77 -20.82
N ASP A 99 13.64 -1.53 -20.10
CA ASP A 99 13.94 -2.89 -19.65
C ASP A 99 12.96 -3.95 -20.21
N GLY A 100 12.07 -3.55 -21.14
CA GLY A 100 11.08 -4.43 -21.76
C GLY A 100 9.86 -4.74 -20.89
N GLU A 101 9.84 -4.27 -19.64
CA GLU A 101 8.75 -4.53 -18.70
C GLU A 101 7.62 -3.51 -18.87
N THR A 102 6.40 -3.98 -19.02
CA THR A 102 5.24 -3.10 -19.00
C THR A 102 4.93 -2.63 -17.58
N ARG A 103 4.82 -1.32 -17.41
CA ARG A 103 4.36 -0.70 -16.18
C ARG A 103 2.88 -0.42 -16.29
N PHE A 104 2.13 -0.96 -15.36
CA PHE A 104 0.69 -0.79 -15.27
C PHE A 104 0.32 0.24 -14.21
N CYS A 105 -0.75 0.98 -14.44
CA CYS A 105 -1.35 1.86 -13.44
C CYS A 105 -2.88 1.73 -13.43
N GLY A 106 -3.50 2.18 -12.34
CA GLY A 106 -4.95 2.25 -12.27
C GLY A 106 -5.50 3.35 -13.18
N VAL A 107 -6.58 3.07 -13.89
CA VAL A 107 -7.36 4.09 -14.59
C VAL A 107 -7.96 5.03 -13.54
N ASN A 108 -7.78 6.34 -13.71
CA ASN A 108 -8.11 7.35 -12.68
C ASN A 108 -7.31 7.24 -11.37
N GLY A 109 -6.09 6.67 -11.42
CA GLY A 109 -5.15 6.55 -10.29
C GLY A 109 -5.13 5.17 -9.63
N MET A 110 -4.07 4.92 -8.89
CA MET A 110 -3.81 3.61 -8.29
C MET A 110 -4.91 3.16 -7.32
N ALA A 111 -5.58 4.10 -6.65
CA ALA A 111 -6.69 3.78 -5.73
C ALA A 111 -7.91 3.14 -6.42
N SER A 112 -8.06 3.28 -7.75
CA SER A 112 -9.17 2.65 -8.49
C SER A 112 -9.13 1.13 -8.40
N ILE A 113 -7.94 0.55 -8.37
CA ILE A 113 -7.72 -0.91 -8.22
C ILE A 113 -8.31 -1.38 -6.88
N ALA A 114 -7.92 -0.72 -5.80
CA ALA A 114 -8.41 -1.09 -4.47
C ALA A 114 -9.92 -0.88 -4.31
N LYS A 115 -10.47 0.18 -4.89
CA LYS A 115 -11.92 0.43 -4.89
C LYS A 115 -12.68 -0.65 -5.65
N TYR A 116 -12.17 -1.09 -6.80
CA TYR A 116 -12.75 -2.19 -7.56
C TYR A 116 -12.71 -3.49 -6.74
N LEU A 117 -11.58 -3.81 -6.12
CA LEU A 117 -11.43 -5.01 -5.30
C LEU A 117 -12.29 -5.01 -4.05
N ALA A 118 -12.60 -3.84 -3.49
CA ALA A 118 -13.43 -3.70 -2.30
C ALA A 118 -14.93 -3.83 -2.60
N HIS A 119 -15.33 -3.83 -3.88
CA HIS A 119 -16.74 -3.94 -4.24
C HIS A 119 -17.31 -5.29 -3.79
N GLY A 120 -18.40 -5.24 -3.03
CA GLY A 120 -19.06 -6.43 -2.48
C GLY A 120 -18.39 -7.03 -1.24
N LEU A 121 -17.29 -6.45 -0.73
CA LEU A 121 -16.66 -6.86 0.52
C LEU A 121 -17.18 -6.03 1.70
N ASP A 122 -17.28 -6.64 2.89
CA ASP A 122 -17.57 -5.92 4.13
C ASP A 122 -16.29 -5.20 4.62
N VAL A 123 -16.17 -3.91 4.31
CA VAL A 123 -15.03 -3.07 4.66
C VAL A 123 -15.49 -1.90 5.52
N ARG A 124 -14.97 -1.79 6.73
CA ARG A 124 -15.17 -0.62 7.59
C ARG A 124 -13.94 0.27 7.55
N VAL A 125 -14.10 1.44 6.97
CA VAL A 125 -13.10 2.51 6.97
C VAL A 125 -13.22 3.38 8.23
N ASN A 126 -12.20 4.19 8.56
CA ASN A 126 -12.09 4.95 9.81
C ASN A 126 -12.18 4.05 11.06
N ALA A 127 -11.90 2.76 10.93
CA ALA A 127 -11.97 1.75 11.96
C ALA A 127 -10.54 1.36 12.41
N LYS A 128 -9.85 2.29 13.09
CA LYS A 128 -8.51 2.04 13.58
C LYS A 128 -8.56 1.05 14.74
N VAL A 129 -8.05 -0.15 14.52
CA VAL A 129 -7.88 -1.16 15.58
C VAL A 129 -6.75 -0.73 16.49
N VAL A 130 -7.02 -0.72 17.79
CA VAL A 130 -6.06 -0.32 18.84
C VAL A 130 -5.75 -1.46 19.81
N ARG A 131 -6.53 -2.53 19.77
CA ARG A 131 -6.29 -3.71 20.61
C ARG A 131 -6.75 -5.00 19.91
N VAL A 132 -5.95 -6.04 20.05
CA VAL A 132 -6.30 -7.41 19.66
C VAL A 132 -6.01 -8.35 20.82
N GLN A 133 -6.89 -9.30 21.08
CA GLN A 133 -6.71 -10.29 22.14
C GLN A 133 -7.40 -11.59 21.76
N THR A 134 -6.95 -12.71 22.30
CA THR A 134 -7.66 -13.98 22.19
C THR A 134 -8.76 -14.06 23.24
N GLU A 135 -9.90 -14.62 22.86
CA GLU A 135 -11.01 -14.92 23.77
C GLU A 135 -11.61 -16.27 23.36
N GLY A 136 -11.45 -17.28 24.24
CA GLY A 136 -11.72 -18.67 23.87
C GLY A 136 -10.81 -19.12 22.73
N ASP A 137 -11.40 -19.72 21.70
CA ASP A 137 -10.70 -20.24 20.52
C ASP A 137 -10.68 -19.22 19.35
N GLY A 138 -10.88 -17.95 19.63
CA GLY A 138 -10.95 -16.91 18.60
C GLY A 138 -10.30 -15.60 19.02
N TRP A 139 -10.54 -14.56 18.20
CA TRP A 139 -10.01 -13.22 18.34
C TRP A 139 -11.09 -12.21 18.64
N VAL A 140 -10.78 -11.27 19.52
CA VAL A 140 -11.55 -10.05 19.72
C VAL A 140 -10.66 -8.87 19.38
N VAL A 141 -11.13 -8.01 18.51
CA VAL A 141 -10.48 -6.74 18.15
C VAL A 141 -11.30 -5.57 18.63
N THR A 142 -10.62 -4.51 19.10
CA THR A 142 -11.27 -3.28 19.57
C THR A 142 -10.75 -2.11 18.76
N THR A 143 -11.65 -1.29 18.24
CA THR A 143 -11.31 -0.05 17.53
C THR A 143 -11.10 1.12 18.48
N GLU A 144 -10.47 2.19 17.99
CA GLU A 144 -10.30 3.45 18.73
C GLU A 144 -11.64 4.08 19.16
N ALA A 145 -12.72 3.83 18.40
CA ALA A 145 -14.09 4.23 18.73
C ALA A 145 -14.76 3.34 19.80
N GLY A 146 -14.08 2.28 20.28
CA GLY A 146 -14.60 1.35 21.27
C GLY A 146 -15.45 0.21 20.70
N GLU A 147 -15.63 0.11 19.38
CA GLU A 147 -16.33 -1.00 18.76
C GLU A 147 -15.54 -2.30 18.93
N ARG A 148 -16.26 -3.40 19.17
CA ARG A 148 -15.66 -4.74 19.35
C ARG A 148 -16.18 -5.70 18.28
N PHE A 149 -15.27 -6.46 17.71
CA PHE A 149 -15.58 -7.49 16.72
C PHE A 149 -14.91 -8.81 17.13
N SER A 150 -15.64 -9.93 16.99
CA SER A 150 -15.14 -11.27 17.29
C SER A 150 -15.11 -12.13 16.04
N GLY A 151 -14.04 -12.92 15.89
CA GLY A 151 -13.84 -13.80 14.74
C GLY A 151 -12.96 -14.99 15.09
N ARG A 152 -13.06 -16.06 14.29
CA ARG A 152 -12.30 -17.30 14.52
C ARG A 152 -10.81 -17.13 14.19
N ALA A 153 -10.49 -16.36 13.16
CA ALA A 153 -9.11 -16.08 12.74
C ALA A 153 -8.85 -14.59 12.58
N LEU A 154 -7.56 -14.20 12.70
CA LEU A 154 -7.08 -12.84 12.49
C LEU A 154 -6.03 -12.81 11.37
N LEU A 155 -6.24 -11.96 10.36
CA LEU A 155 -5.26 -11.68 9.31
C LEU A 155 -4.73 -10.25 9.46
N LEU A 156 -3.44 -10.12 9.72
CA LEU A 156 -2.74 -8.84 9.82
C LEU A 156 -2.06 -8.53 8.49
N THR A 157 -2.49 -7.45 7.81
CA THR A 157 -1.92 -6.99 6.53
C THR A 157 -1.27 -5.62 6.61
N SER A 158 -1.19 -5.05 7.81
CA SER A 158 -0.43 -3.83 8.08
C SER A 158 1.09 -4.10 8.01
N PRO A 159 1.93 -3.06 7.84
CA PRO A 159 3.37 -3.22 7.98
C PRO A 159 3.73 -3.95 9.27
N VAL A 160 4.68 -4.88 9.19
CA VAL A 160 5.00 -5.81 10.29
C VAL A 160 5.23 -5.13 11.64
N PRO A 161 5.98 -4.00 11.74
CA PRO A 161 6.12 -3.33 13.03
C PRO A 161 4.79 -2.90 13.65
N GLN A 162 3.83 -2.41 12.84
CA GLN A 162 2.49 -2.06 13.34
C GLN A 162 1.69 -3.30 13.76
N SER A 163 1.86 -4.42 13.07
CA SER A 163 1.22 -5.68 13.43
C SER A 163 1.76 -6.21 14.77
N LEU A 164 3.06 -6.14 15.00
CA LEU A 164 3.69 -6.54 16.26
C LEU A 164 3.29 -5.62 17.43
N GLU A 165 3.27 -4.30 17.21
CA GLU A 165 2.76 -3.34 18.19
C GLU A 165 1.32 -3.66 18.58
N LEU A 166 0.47 -4.00 17.61
CA LEU A 166 -0.93 -4.32 17.84
C LEU A 166 -1.08 -5.62 18.67
N LEU A 167 -0.32 -6.67 18.36
CA LEU A 167 -0.33 -7.91 19.14
C LEU A 167 0.14 -7.71 20.57
N ALA A 168 1.10 -6.81 20.80
CA ALA A 168 1.58 -6.47 22.13
C ALA A 168 0.46 -5.86 23.01
N THR A 169 -0.54 -5.19 22.43
CA THR A 169 -1.67 -4.62 23.19
C THR A 169 -2.54 -5.67 23.90
N GLY A 170 -2.57 -6.89 23.38
CA GLY A 170 -3.30 -8.04 23.94
C GLY A 170 -2.40 -9.06 24.62
N ASN A 171 -1.10 -8.77 24.74
CA ASN A 171 -0.09 -9.69 25.30
C ASN A 171 -0.07 -11.07 24.59
N PHE A 172 -0.31 -11.10 23.26
CA PHE A 172 -0.28 -12.35 22.54
C PHE A 172 1.15 -12.88 22.40
N PRO A 173 1.42 -14.10 22.90
CA PRO A 173 2.76 -14.69 22.84
C PRO A 173 3.00 -15.23 21.42
N LEU A 174 3.83 -14.55 20.64
CA LEU A 174 4.34 -15.13 19.39
C LEU A 174 5.45 -16.14 19.73
N PRO A 175 5.45 -17.32 19.07
CA PRO A 175 6.59 -18.25 19.15
C PRO A 175 7.89 -17.55 18.78
N GLU A 176 8.96 -17.79 19.55
CA GLU A 176 10.22 -17.06 19.41
C GLU A 176 10.82 -17.09 17.98
N PRO A 177 10.82 -18.21 17.24
CA PRO A 177 11.30 -18.22 15.86
C PRO A 177 10.50 -17.27 14.97
N VAL A 178 9.17 -17.25 15.10
CA VAL A 178 8.29 -16.39 14.33
C VAL A 178 8.52 -14.93 14.68
N ARG A 179 8.60 -14.61 15.97
CA ARG A 179 8.88 -13.24 16.45
C ARG A 179 10.19 -12.72 15.89
N SER A 180 11.27 -13.49 16.03
CA SER A 180 12.60 -13.12 15.55
C SER A 180 12.63 -12.88 14.04
N ASP A 181 11.94 -13.71 13.24
CA ASP A 181 11.90 -13.53 11.79
C ASP A 181 11.10 -12.28 11.39
N LEU A 182 9.99 -12.00 12.07
CA LEU A 182 9.18 -10.81 11.83
C LEU A 182 9.90 -9.52 12.24
N GLU A 183 10.64 -9.52 13.36
CA GLU A 183 11.41 -8.37 13.84
C GLU A 183 12.58 -8.00 12.94
N ARG A 184 13.07 -8.92 12.09
CA ARG A 184 14.10 -8.65 11.08
C ARG A 184 13.58 -7.90 9.86
N ILE A 185 12.26 -7.76 9.71
CA ILE A 185 11.67 -7.06 8.56
C ILE A 185 11.83 -5.56 8.75
N GLU A 186 12.55 -4.96 7.81
CA GLU A 186 12.88 -3.54 7.81
C GLU A 186 12.20 -2.82 6.65
N TYR A 187 11.86 -1.56 6.86
CA TYR A 187 11.24 -0.69 5.85
C TYR A 187 12.04 0.59 5.64
N ALA A 188 12.12 1.02 4.39
CA ALA A 188 12.54 2.37 4.06
C ALA A 188 11.36 3.34 4.23
N PRO A 189 11.56 4.52 4.83
CA PRO A 189 10.57 5.60 4.78
C PRO A 189 10.61 6.30 3.42
N CYS A 190 9.54 7.04 3.10
CA CYS A 190 9.50 7.94 1.95
C CYS A 190 8.73 9.23 2.31
N LEU A 191 9.38 10.37 2.09
CA LEU A 191 8.75 11.68 2.11
C LEU A 191 8.26 11.98 0.69
N ALA A 192 6.97 12.24 0.52
CA ALA A 192 6.35 12.49 -0.77
C ALA A 192 5.75 13.91 -0.80
N VAL A 193 6.27 14.75 -1.69
CA VAL A 193 5.68 16.06 -1.96
C VAL A 193 4.70 15.95 -3.12
N LEU A 194 3.48 16.44 -2.89
CA LEU A 194 2.43 16.60 -3.88
C LEU A 194 2.39 18.08 -4.23
N ALA A 195 2.72 18.42 -5.47
CA ALA A 195 2.79 19.81 -5.93
C ALA A 195 1.82 20.05 -7.08
N GLN A 196 0.85 20.94 -6.87
CA GLN A 196 0.04 21.49 -7.96
C GLN A 196 0.77 22.65 -8.57
N LEU A 197 0.98 22.61 -9.88
CA LEU A 197 1.66 23.66 -10.63
C LEU A 197 0.65 24.61 -11.28
N SER A 198 1.08 25.85 -11.54
CA SER A 198 0.27 26.87 -12.25
C SER A 198 0.13 26.59 -13.75
N GLY A 199 0.93 25.69 -14.31
CA GLY A 199 0.99 25.35 -15.73
C GLY A 199 1.60 23.97 -15.93
N PRO A 200 2.06 23.63 -17.15
CA PRO A 200 2.60 22.31 -17.46
C PRO A 200 3.93 22.05 -16.75
N SER A 201 4.21 20.77 -16.49
CA SER A 201 5.52 20.32 -16.04
C SER A 201 6.48 20.11 -17.22
N ARG A 202 7.79 19.94 -16.91
CA ARG A 202 8.83 19.49 -17.83
C ARG A 202 9.21 18.03 -17.61
N VAL A 203 8.45 17.29 -16.83
CA VAL A 203 8.66 15.84 -16.69
C VAL A 203 8.53 15.22 -18.08
N PRO A 204 9.53 14.46 -18.58
CA PRO A 204 9.48 13.87 -19.92
C PRO A 204 8.32 12.89 -20.08
N GLU A 205 7.86 12.70 -21.34
CA GLU A 205 6.94 11.60 -21.63
C GLU A 205 7.55 10.25 -21.23
N PRO A 206 6.75 9.33 -20.70
CA PRO A 206 5.29 9.34 -20.52
C PRO A 206 4.82 9.93 -19.16
N GLY A 207 5.58 10.81 -18.53
CA GLY A 207 5.20 11.47 -17.30
C GLY A 207 5.82 10.87 -16.04
N GLY A 208 6.90 10.10 -16.16
CA GLY A 208 7.68 9.55 -15.08
C GLY A 208 9.17 9.81 -15.24
N LEU A 209 9.86 10.11 -14.15
CA LEU A 209 11.28 10.45 -14.15
C LEU A 209 11.99 9.80 -12.96
N TRP A 210 13.04 9.03 -13.23
CA TRP A 210 13.95 8.47 -12.24
C TRP A 210 15.10 9.42 -11.93
N PHE A 211 15.51 9.43 -10.67
CA PHE A 211 16.71 10.11 -10.22
C PHE A 211 17.70 9.07 -9.67
N GLU A 212 18.96 9.21 -10.01
CA GLU A 212 20.04 8.48 -9.39
C GLU A 212 20.61 9.31 -8.24
N GLY A 213 20.35 8.87 -7.01
CA GLY A 213 20.81 9.54 -5.79
C GLY A 213 19.72 10.23 -4.97
N GLU A 214 20.15 11.18 -4.17
CA GLU A 214 19.34 11.94 -3.20
C GLU A 214 19.36 13.43 -3.55
N PRO A 215 18.39 14.24 -3.14
CA PRO A 215 17.30 13.92 -2.22
C PRO A 215 16.04 13.35 -2.89
N VAL A 216 15.93 13.39 -4.21
CA VAL A 216 14.79 12.90 -4.99
C VAL A 216 15.14 11.55 -5.60
N SER A 217 14.22 10.59 -5.55
CA SER A 217 14.37 9.28 -6.21
C SER A 217 13.42 9.11 -7.40
N TRP A 218 12.28 9.76 -7.37
CA TRP A 218 11.25 9.65 -8.39
C TRP A 218 10.39 10.91 -8.50
N MET A 219 9.95 11.22 -9.71
CA MET A 219 8.98 12.27 -9.98
C MET A 219 7.96 11.78 -11.01
N ALA A 220 6.69 12.11 -10.81
CA ALA A 220 5.63 11.81 -11.76
C ALA A 220 4.73 13.01 -12.00
N ASP A 221 4.38 13.25 -13.26
CA ASP A 221 3.30 14.13 -13.68
C ASP A 221 2.01 13.30 -13.78
N ASN A 222 1.12 13.49 -12.82
CA ASN A 222 -0.15 12.77 -12.76
C ASN A 222 -1.14 13.18 -13.85
N GLN A 223 -0.94 14.33 -14.49
CA GLN A 223 -1.74 14.76 -15.65
C GLN A 223 -1.31 13.98 -16.90
N ARG A 224 0.00 13.88 -17.18
CA ARG A 224 0.53 13.01 -18.26
C ARG A 224 0.24 11.54 -18.01
N LYS A 225 0.21 11.15 -16.75
CA LYS A 225 -0.24 9.82 -16.33
C LYS A 225 -1.77 9.64 -16.40
N GLU A 226 -2.55 10.62 -16.85
CA GLU A 226 -4.02 10.59 -16.96
C GLU A 226 -4.75 10.26 -15.63
N VAL A 227 -4.16 10.62 -14.51
CA VAL A 227 -4.74 10.47 -13.16
C VAL A 227 -5.41 11.76 -12.72
N SER A 228 -4.85 12.89 -13.12
CA SER A 228 -5.32 14.24 -12.81
C SER A 228 -5.82 14.93 -14.08
N SER A 229 -6.86 15.73 -13.92
CA SER A 229 -7.38 16.64 -14.94
C SER A 229 -7.36 18.05 -14.37
N GLY A 230 -7.05 19.05 -15.19
CA GLY A 230 -7.00 20.45 -14.75
C GLY A 230 -6.11 21.30 -15.66
N THR A 231 -5.96 22.57 -15.33
CA THR A 231 -5.19 23.53 -16.14
C THR A 231 -3.69 23.48 -15.87
N GLY A 232 -3.26 22.96 -14.72
CA GLY A 232 -1.86 22.83 -14.32
C GLY A 232 -1.48 21.40 -13.96
N ALA A 233 -0.21 21.08 -14.05
CA ALA A 233 0.30 19.76 -13.76
C ALA A 233 0.22 19.43 -12.26
N SER A 234 -0.22 18.21 -11.94
CA SER A 234 -0.21 17.62 -10.60
C SER A 234 1.00 16.70 -10.48
N VAL A 235 2.03 17.14 -9.75
CA VAL A 235 3.32 16.44 -9.69
C VAL A 235 3.51 15.77 -8.33
N THR A 236 3.89 14.49 -8.35
CA THR A 236 4.34 13.76 -7.16
C THR A 236 5.86 13.65 -7.19
N ILE A 237 6.52 14.01 -6.09
CA ILE A 237 7.97 13.92 -5.91
C ILE A 237 8.22 12.99 -4.73
N HIS A 238 8.87 11.85 -4.96
CA HIS A 238 9.31 10.96 -3.90
C HIS A 238 10.78 11.22 -3.55
N ALA A 239 11.02 11.46 -2.29
CA ALA A 239 12.38 11.53 -1.77
C ALA A 239 13.03 10.15 -1.75
N GLY A 240 14.34 10.14 -1.83
CA GLY A 240 15.14 8.93 -1.62
C GLY A 240 15.09 8.45 -0.15
N PRO A 241 15.43 7.19 0.10
CA PRO A 241 15.28 6.58 1.43
C PRO A 241 16.22 7.17 2.49
N GLN A 242 17.43 7.59 2.10
CA GLN A 242 18.40 8.18 3.02
C GLN A 242 17.96 9.58 3.45
N PHE A 243 17.58 10.43 2.49
CA PHE A 243 17.02 11.75 2.77
C PHE A 243 15.75 11.63 3.62
N SER A 244 14.85 10.73 3.26
CA SER A 244 13.60 10.51 4.00
C SER A 244 13.83 10.13 5.46
N ARG A 245 14.85 9.29 5.72
CA ARG A 245 15.23 8.90 7.09
C ARG A 245 15.86 10.07 7.84
N ALA A 246 16.78 10.79 7.23
CA ALA A 246 17.48 11.91 7.84
C ALA A 246 16.53 13.10 8.15
N GLN A 247 15.53 13.32 7.28
CA GLN A 247 14.61 14.46 7.38
C GLN A 247 13.23 14.10 7.96
N TRP A 248 13.11 12.92 8.59
CA TRP A 248 11.80 12.42 9.03
C TRP A 248 11.08 13.34 10.00
N GLU A 249 11.80 13.96 10.94
CA GLU A 249 11.26 14.87 11.94
C GLU A 249 11.38 16.36 11.54
N THR A 250 11.99 16.64 10.39
CA THR A 250 12.15 18.01 9.90
C THR A 250 10.80 18.64 9.55
N PRO A 251 10.58 19.95 9.84
CA PRO A 251 9.34 20.64 9.49
C PRO A 251 8.98 20.53 8.02
N GLU A 252 7.68 20.40 7.74
CA GLU A 252 7.15 20.19 6.38
C GLU A 252 7.63 21.23 5.37
N ALA A 253 7.62 22.50 5.75
CA ALA A 253 8.03 23.58 4.86
C ALA A 253 9.50 23.44 4.40
N GLN A 254 10.39 23.01 5.30
CA GLN A 254 11.81 22.82 5.00
C GLN A 254 12.03 21.62 4.05
N VAL A 255 11.40 20.48 4.35
CA VAL A 255 11.46 19.27 3.50
C VAL A 255 10.92 19.59 2.11
N THR A 256 9.75 20.24 2.05
CA THR A 256 9.10 20.60 0.79
C THR A 256 9.98 21.54 -0.03
N ALA A 257 10.55 22.59 0.58
CA ALA A 257 11.44 23.51 -0.11
C ALA A 257 12.67 22.81 -0.70
N THR A 258 13.30 21.90 0.07
CA THR A 258 14.47 21.14 -0.39
C THR A 258 14.12 20.23 -1.58
N LEU A 259 13.02 19.51 -1.52
CA LEU A 259 12.61 18.61 -2.60
C LEU A 259 12.17 19.36 -3.85
N LEU A 260 11.47 20.50 -3.70
CA LEU A 260 11.10 21.37 -4.83
C LEU A 260 12.34 21.99 -5.48
N ALA A 261 13.32 22.43 -4.70
CA ALA A 261 14.58 22.96 -5.23
C ALA A 261 15.35 21.90 -6.03
N ALA A 262 15.43 20.67 -5.53
CA ALA A 262 16.07 19.56 -6.25
C ALA A 262 15.31 19.16 -7.53
N ALA A 263 13.99 19.28 -7.55
CA ALA A 263 13.13 18.97 -8.69
C ALA A 263 12.95 20.16 -9.66
N ALA A 264 13.47 21.36 -9.35
CA ALA A 264 13.21 22.61 -10.07
C ALA A 264 13.39 22.53 -11.60
N PRO A 265 14.40 21.85 -12.18
CA PRO A 265 14.57 21.76 -13.62
C PRO A 265 13.37 21.14 -14.35
N TRP A 266 12.62 20.23 -13.68
CA TRP A 266 11.51 19.47 -14.25
C TRP A 266 10.11 19.97 -13.83
N LEU A 267 10.01 20.94 -12.91
CA LEU A 267 8.73 21.50 -12.52
C LEU A 267 8.09 22.29 -13.67
N GLY A 268 8.87 23.09 -14.41
CA GLY A 268 8.38 23.83 -15.58
C GLY A 268 7.51 25.03 -15.26
N SER A 269 6.72 24.98 -14.20
CA SER A 269 5.82 26.04 -13.74
C SER A 269 5.88 26.17 -12.22
N VAL A 270 5.33 27.28 -11.69
CA VAL A 270 5.38 27.57 -10.25
C VAL A 270 4.43 26.68 -9.47
N PRO A 271 4.85 26.04 -8.37
CA PRO A 271 3.95 25.37 -7.44
C PRO A 271 2.99 26.39 -6.78
N VAL A 272 1.69 26.17 -6.94
CA VAL A 272 0.63 27.00 -6.33
C VAL A 272 0.06 26.38 -5.05
N GLN A 273 0.19 25.08 -4.91
CA GLN A 273 -0.18 24.35 -3.69
C GLN A 273 0.78 23.17 -3.50
N THR A 274 1.17 22.91 -2.27
CA THR A 274 1.99 21.77 -1.92
C THR A 274 1.45 21.07 -0.67
N GLN A 275 1.68 19.76 -0.58
CA GLN A 275 1.40 18.95 0.60
C GLN A 275 2.51 17.93 0.76
N LEU A 276 3.02 17.75 1.97
CA LEU A 276 3.95 16.67 2.30
C LEU A 276 3.18 15.48 2.88
N HIS A 277 3.47 14.29 2.37
CA HIS A 277 3.02 13.02 2.96
C HIS A 277 4.21 12.21 3.45
N ARG A 278 4.09 11.61 4.64
CA ARG A 278 5.13 10.80 5.26
C ARG A 278 4.72 9.33 5.26
N TRP A 279 5.36 8.51 4.43
CA TRP A 279 5.26 7.06 4.44
C TRP A 279 6.33 6.45 5.34
N ARG A 280 6.01 6.13 6.61
CA ARG A 280 6.99 5.54 7.54
C ARG A 280 7.46 4.16 7.07
N TYR A 281 6.56 3.37 6.54
CA TYR A 281 6.80 2.01 6.05
C TYR A 281 6.49 1.95 4.55
N SER A 282 7.32 2.63 3.74
CA SER A 282 7.08 2.77 2.31
C SER A 282 7.42 1.51 1.53
N LEU A 283 8.61 0.99 1.70
CA LEU A 283 9.14 -0.15 0.97
C LEU A 283 9.89 -1.09 1.92
N PRO A 284 9.56 -2.39 1.99
CA PRO A 284 10.34 -3.34 2.75
C PRO A 284 11.73 -3.51 2.10
N LEU A 285 12.78 -3.39 2.92
CA LEU A 285 14.18 -3.59 2.55
C LEU A 285 14.60 -5.05 2.77
N ARG A 286 14.03 -5.66 3.80
CA ARG A 286 14.16 -7.07 4.09
C ARG A 286 12.76 -7.70 4.12
N VAL A 287 12.59 -8.80 3.43
CA VAL A 287 11.32 -9.51 3.29
C VAL A 287 11.42 -10.91 3.87
N HIS A 288 10.31 -11.43 4.34
CA HIS A 288 10.15 -12.84 4.69
C HIS A 288 10.10 -13.68 3.40
N PRO A 289 10.75 -14.86 3.33
CA PRO A 289 10.77 -15.67 2.12
C PRO A 289 9.38 -16.23 1.74
N GLU A 290 8.60 -16.59 2.75
CA GLU A 290 7.24 -17.12 2.53
C GLU A 290 6.26 -16.01 2.17
N ARG A 291 5.23 -16.33 1.37
CA ARG A 291 4.17 -15.38 0.96
C ARG A 291 3.20 -15.00 2.08
N CYS A 292 3.13 -15.78 3.15
CA CYS A 292 2.45 -15.45 4.40
C CYS A 292 3.03 -16.29 5.53
N VAL A 293 2.89 -15.83 6.77
CA VAL A 293 3.25 -16.57 7.96
C VAL A 293 1.98 -16.98 8.69
N VAL A 294 1.88 -18.25 9.06
CA VAL A 294 0.72 -18.84 9.75
C VAL A 294 1.13 -19.25 11.15
N VAL A 295 0.39 -18.80 12.15
CA VAL A 295 0.55 -19.16 13.57
C VAL A 295 -0.74 -19.82 14.04
N LEU A 296 -0.67 -21.06 14.49
CA LEU A 296 -1.82 -21.88 14.88
C LEU A 296 -1.74 -22.29 16.36
N GLU A 297 -1.41 -21.37 17.25
CA GLU A 297 -1.27 -21.70 18.68
C GLU A 297 -2.63 -21.91 19.34
N THR A 298 -3.36 -20.82 19.63
CA THR A 298 -4.66 -20.85 20.31
C THR A 298 -5.80 -20.57 19.34
N ALA A 299 -5.63 -19.54 18.55
CA ALA A 299 -6.54 -19.14 17.47
C ALA A 299 -5.71 -18.75 16.24
N PRO A 300 -6.17 -19.08 15.02
CA PRO A 300 -5.41 -18.83 13.81
C PRO A 300 -5.04 -17.35 13.66
N LEU A 301 -3.75 -17.06 13.49
CA LEU A 301 -3.18 -15.76 13.23
C LEU A 301 -2.33 -15.85 11.97
N LEU A 302 -2.55 -14.92 11.03
CA LEU A 302 -1.75 -14.85 9.82
C LEU A 302 -1.16 -13.43 9.64
N PHE A 303 0.04 -13.39 9.07
CA PHE A 303 0.69 -12.18 8.60
C PHE A 303 0.85 -12.26 7.09
N ALA A 304 0.47 -11.20 6.40
CA ALA A 304 0.61 -11.07 4.96
C ALA A 304 0.86 -9.61 4.57
N GLY A 305 1.41 -9.38 3.38
CA GLY A 305 1.71 -8.03 2.89
C GLY A 305 2.89 -8.04 1.94
N ASP A 306 3.35 -6.86 1.55
CA ASP A 306 4.48 -6.67 0.65
C ASP A 306 5.85 -7.04 1.26
N ALA A 307 5.89 -7.36 2.54
CA ALA A 307 7.07 -7.89 3.21
C ALA A 307 7.15 -9.43 3.18
N PHE A 308 6.20 -10.09 2.51
CA PHE A 308 6.12 -11.55 2.46
C PHE A 308 6.19 -12.07 1.02
N GLY A 309 7.23 -12.86 0.70
CA GLY A 309 7.46 -13.46 -0.61
C GLY A 309 7.85 -12.47 -1.72
N GLY A 310 7.98 -11.19 -1.42
CA GLY A 310 8.42 -10.15 -2.34
C GLY A 310 7.76 -8.79 -2.11
N PRO A 311 8.50 -7.70 -2.40
CA PRO A 311 8.01 -6.35 -2.20
C PRO A 311 7.06 -5.90 -3.33
N ARG A 312 6.56 -4.67 -3.19
CA ARG A 312 5.74 -3.95 -4.16
C ARG A 312 4.33 -4.52 -4.33
N VAL A 313 3.62 -4.03 -5.34
CA VAL A 313 2.20 -4.36 -5.57
C VAL A 313 1.99 -5.84 -5.90
N GLU A 314 2.82 -6.40 -6.77
CA GLU A 314 2.74 -7.82 -7.14
C GLU A 314 2.96 -8.73 -5.93
N GLY A 315 4.04 -8.51 -5.16
CA GLY A 315 4.31 -9.30 -3.96
C GLY A 315 3.19 -9.19 -2.93
N ALA A 316 2.67 -7.98 -2.69
CA ALA A 316 1.53 -7.76 -1.79
C ALA A 316 0.26 -8.49 -2.26
N ALA A 317 0.00 -8.52 -3.57
CA ALA A 317 -1.13 -9.23 -4.16
C ALA A 317 -1.00 -10.74 -3.99
N LEU A 318 0.16 -11.28 -4.32
CA LEU A 318 0.45 -12.73 -4.20
C LEU A 318 0.43 -13.18 -2.73
N SER A 319 0.93 -12.35 -1.83
CA SER A 319 0.85 -12.59 -0.38
C SER A 319 -0.61 -12.68 0.10
N GLY A 320 -1.47 -11.78 -0.37
CA GLY A 320 -2.90 -11.81 -0.06
C GLY A 320 -3.59 -13.07 -0.55
N LEU A 321 -3.29 -13.50 -1.78
CA LEU A 321 -3.82 -14.74 -2.35
C LEU A 321 -3.36 -15.97 -1.57
N ALA A 322 -2.09 -16.00 -1.17
CA ALA A 322 -1.54 -17.09 -0.35
C ALA A 322 -2.19 -17.15 1.03
N ALA A 323 -2.38 -16.00 1.68
CA ALA A 323 -3.04 -15.92 2.99
C ALA A 323 -4.52 -16.34 2.90
N GLY A 324 -5.24 -15.92 1.86
CA GLY A 324 -6.62 -16.37 1.61
C GLY A 324 -6.71 -17.88 1.42
N ALA A 325 -5.80 -18.45 0.62
CA ALA A 325 -5.74 -19.90 0.41
C ALA A 325 -5.35 -20.69 1.67
N ALA A 326 -4.47 -20.14 2.52
CA ALA A 326 -4.10 -20.76 3.79
C ALA A 326 -5.28 -20.76 4.77
N LEU A 327 -6.00 -19.64 4.90
CA LEU A 327 -7.18 -19.52 5.75
C LEU A 327 -8.33 -20.41 5.29
N ALA A 328 -8.57 -20.51 3.97
CA ALA A 328 -9.64 -21.35 3.42
C ALA A 328 -9.49 -22.84 3.75
N LYS A 329 -8.29 -23.31 4.11
CA LYS A 329 -8.05 -24.68 4.56
C LYS A 329 -8.44 -24.90 6.02
N LEU A 330 -8.72 -23.84 6.76
CA LEU A 330 -9.05 -23.91 8.20
C LEU A 330 -10.56 -23.88 8.44
N PHE A 331 -11.36 -23.55 7.41
CA PHE A 331 -12.82 -23.45 7.44
C PHE A 331 -13.47 -24.30 6.37
#